data_816e1d0a2c75a72d03047606e46e6e4a
#
_entry.id   816e1d0a2c75a72d03047606e46e6e4a
#
_cell.length_a   1.000
_cell.length_b   1.000
_cell.length_c   1.000
_cell.angle_alpha   90.00
_cell.angle_beta   90.00
_cell.angle_gamma   90.00
#
_symmetry.space_group_name_H-M   'P 1'
#
loop_
_entity.id
_entity.type
_entity.pdbx_description
1 polymer ?
#
loop_
_entity_poly.entity_id
_entity_poly.type
_entity_poly.pdbx_seq_one_letter_code
_entity_poly.pdbx_strand_id
1 'polypeptide(L)'
;FLAQLMYEYAINQGLIAEDRNFLIVNCSEYANNPELLTANLFGHKKGAFTGADRDNTGLIKLAEGGVLFLDEVHCLKAECQEKLFLFMDKGIYHMVGDTEKWYTSSVRLIFATTEKPQEVLLKTLLRRIPMIVTVPSLAERGSHERLQLIHSIFQDEEKRIHKSIHISSLVYRLLLSCECEGNIGELKNAIQASCVNALFASDQKSSILEIRAFNLPEKLRERKDSGKSVSRESQRMIPVHELKSFVSKERPIIQLLEHILAAFQAPHEFLVCLDEAGKAMHSYQEATMLRSSAALSGNEYVQGIVSNIFDMLSLRYGFKYVNNDLIAITACIADCMQNTLELGNWQEANRKQMAALQKFLKQKLAREYAIAGEIRAAKY
;
A
#
# COMPACT_ATOMS: atom_id res chain seq x y z
N PHE A 1 -1.00 -13.65 7.60
CA PHE A 1 0.38 -13.17 7.50
C PHE A 1 0.72 -12.20 8.66
N LEU A 2 0.06 -11.03 8.81
CA LEU A 2 0.35 -10.07 9.90
C LEU A 2 0.23 -10.70 11.28
N ALA A 3 -0.83 -11.48 11.53
CA ALA A 3 -1.03 -12.18 12.79
C ALA A 3 0.11 -13.17 13.09
N GLN A 4 0.59 -13.86 12.07
CA GLN A 4 1.74 -14.76 12.18
C GLN A 4 3.02 -14.00 12.55
N LEU A 5 3.30 -12.87 11.88
CA LEU A 5 4.45 -12.03 12.21
C LEU A 5 4.38 -11.46 13.63
N MET A 6 3.19 -11.07 14.08
CA MET A 6 2.97 -10.60 15.47
C MET A 6 3.29 -11.71 16.48
N TYR A 7 2.88 -12.94 16.20
CA TYR A 7 3.18 -14.09 17.04
C TYR A 7 4.69 -14.39 17.07
N GLU A 8 5.35 -14.47 15.90
CA GLU A 8 6.80 -14.69 15.81
C GLU A 8 7.59 -13.58 16.52
N TYR A 9 7.18 -12.33 16.36
CA TYR A 9 7.78 -11.21 17.08
C TYR A 9 7.59 -11.35 18.61
N ALA A 10 6.39 -11.75 19.05
CA ALA A 10 6.11 -11.93 20.48
C ALA A 10 6.94 -13.06 21.11
N ILE A 11 7.21 -14.15 20.36
CA ILE A 11 8.16 -15.19 20.78
C ILE A 11 9.57 -14.62 20.89
N ASN A 12 10.05 -13.92 19.86
CA ASN A 12 11.39 -13.34 19.84
C ASN A 12 11.63 -12.32 20.97
N GLN A 13 10.55 -11.66 21.43
CA GLN A 13 10.61 -10.73 22.58
C GLN A 13 10.38 -11.42 23.94
N GLY A 14 10.21 -12.74 23.96
CA GLY A 14 9.95 -13.49 25.19
C GLY A 14 8.57 -13.23 25.80
N LEU A 15 7.63 -12.62 25.05
CA LEU A 15 6.26 -12.35 25.50
C LEU A 15 5.34 -13.59 25.41
N ILE A 16 5.71 -14.54 24.58
CA ILE A 16 5.08 -15.85 24.40
C ILE A 16 6.20 -16.88 24.42
N ALA A 17 6.01 -17.97 25.17
CA ALA A 17 6.97 -19.06 25.21
C ALA A 17 6.96 -19.83 23.86
N GLU A 18 8.12 -20.34 23.45
CA GLU A 18 8.31 -21.01 22.14
C GLU A 18 7.44 -22.25 21.96
N ASP A 19 7.04 -22.90 23.05
CA ASP A 19 6.19 -24.10 23.09
C ASP A 19 4.68 -23.79 22.92
N ARG A 20 4.28 -22.52 22.86
CA ARG A 20 2.88 -22.11 22.77
C ARG A 20 2.37 -22.13 21.33
N ASN A 21 1.08 -22.43 21.19
CA ASN A 21 0.48 -22.61 19.88
C ASN A 21 0.02 -21.28 19.26
N PHE A 22 0.16 -21.19 17.93
CA PHE A 22 -0.58 -20.25 17.09
C PHE A 22 -1.65 -21.03 16.32
N LEU A 23 -2.91 -20.85 16.71
CA LEU A 23 -4.04 -21.54 16.07
C LEU A 23 -4.81 -20.56 15.19
N ILE A 24 -5.27 -21.04 14.04
CA ILE A 24 -6.03 -20.27 13.05
C ILE A 24 -7.40 -20.89 12.90
N VAL A 25 -8.44 -20.08 12.88
CA VAL A 25 -9.82 -20.48 12.56
C VAL A 25 -10.38 -19.49 11.55
N ASN A 26 -10.85 -20.01 10.43
CA ASN A 26 -11.64 -19.24 9.49
C ASN A 26 -13.12 -19.39 9.84
N CYS A 27 -13.75 -18.34 10.37
CA CYS A 27 -15.14 -18.38 10.80
C CYS A 27 -16.11 -18.61 9.63
N SER A 28 -15.73 -18.24 8.40
CA SER A 28 -16.59 -18.43 7.22
C SER A 28 -16.82 -19.90 6.87
N GLU A 29 -15.91 -20.82 7.24
CA GLU A 29 -16.09 -22.26 7.05
C GLU A 29 -17.29 -22.82 7.83
N TYR A 30 -17.70 -22.10 8.88
CA TYR A 30 -18.81 -22.46 9.77
C TYR A 30 -20.07 -21.62 9.53
N ALA A 31 -20.14 -20.85 8.45
CA ALA A 31 -21.28 -19.97 8.17
C ALA A 31 -22.62 -20.71 8.16
N ASN A 32 -22.63 -21.97 7.67
CA ASN A 32 -23.81 -22.84 7.62
C ASN A 32 -24.07 -23.59 8.95
N ASN A 33 -23.12 -23.64 9.89
CA ASN A 33 -23.24 -24.31 11.18
C ASN A 33 -22.50 -23.54 12.28
N PRO A 34 -23.00 -22.37 12.68
CA PRO A 34 -22.32 -21.53 13.66
C PRO A 34 -22.31 -22.09 15.09
N GLU A 35 -23.19 -23.02 15.41
CA GLU A 35 -23.16 -23.74 16.68
C GLU A 35 -21.92 -24.64 16.79
N LEU A 36 -21.55 -25.26 15.67
CA LEU A 36 -20.31 -26.05 15.58
C LEU A 36 -19.07 -25.17 15.78
N LEU A 37 -19.06 -23.94 15.25
CA LEU A 37 -17.99 -22.99 15.51
C LEU A 37 -17.88 -22.66 17.01
N THR A 38 -19.00 -22.40 17.67
CA THR A 38 -19.03 -22.14 19.11
C THR A 38 -18.52 -23.34 19.90
N ALA A 39 -18.93 -24.56 19.53
CA ALA A 39 -18.45 -25.78 20.16
C ALA A 39 -16.95 -26.04 19.91
N ASN A 40 -16.44 -25.68 18.75
CA ASN A 40 -15.00 -25.78 18.45
C ASN A 40 -14.16 -24.76 19.21
N LEU A 41 -14.66 -23.54 19.36
CA LEU A 41 -13.94 -22.50 20.10
C LEU A 41 -13.89 -22.77 21.59
N PHE A 42 -15.03 -23.02 22.22
CA PHE A 42 -15.16 -23.14 23.66
C PHE A 42 -15.08 -24.59 24.18
N GLY A 43 -15.14 -25.59 23.28
CA GLY A 43 -15.29 -26.98 23.62
C GLY A 43 -16.73 -27.38 23.92
N HIS A 44 -16.98 -28.67 23.99
CA HIS A 44 -18.32 -29.21 24.31
C HIS A 44 -18.24 -30.49 25.15
N LYS A 45 -19.29 -30.73 25.89
CA LYS A 45 -19.52 -31.96 26.62
C LYS A 45 -20.23 -32.99 25.74
N LYS A 46 -20.01 -34.26 26.05
CA LYS A 46 -20.76 -35.37 25.44
C LYS A 46 -22.27 -35.12 25.58
N GLY A 47 -23.00 -35.22 24.49
CA GLY A 47 -24.45 -35.00 24.44
C GLY A 47 -24.89 -33.53 24.36
N ALA A 48 -23.98 -32.60 24.22
CA ALA A 48 -24.30 -31.16 24.11
C ALA A 48 -25.11 -30.79 22.85
N PHE A 49 -24.95 -31.58 21.77
CA PHE A 49 -25.73 -31.47 20.52
C PHE A 49 -25.69 -32.81 19.76
N THR A 50 -26.50 -32.94 18.72
CA THR A 50 -26.55 -34.18 17.91
C THR A 50 -25.19 -34.42 17.24
N GLY A 51 -24.55 -35.56 17.57
CA GLY A 51 -23.20 -35.91 17.10
C GLY A 51 -22.06 -35.59 18.09
N ALA A 52 -22.38 -35.06 19.28
CA ALA A 52 -21.40 -34.86 20.35
C ALA A 52 -21.18 -36.16 21.12
N ASP A 53 -20.45 -37.13 20.53
CA ASP A 53 -20.26 -38.46 21.11
C ASP A 53 -19.25 -38.54 22.27
N ARG A 54 -18.41 -37.52 22.40
CA ARG A 54 -17.36 -37.39 23.42
C ARG A 54 -17.16 -35.94 23.82
N ASP A 55 -16.53 -35.74 25.00
CA ASP A 55 -16.03 -34.42 25.37
C ASP A 55 -14.94 -33.95 24.38
N ASN A 56 -14.98 -32.68 24.02
CA ASN A 56 -13.95 -32.07 23.17
C ASN A 56 -13.45 -30.78 23.80
N THR A 57 -12.13 -30.65 23.87
CA THR A 57 -11.47 -29.45 24.36
C THR A 57 -11.50 -28.37 23.28
N GLY A 58 -11.97 -27.18 23.65
CA GLY A 58 -12.05 -26.06 22.71
C GLY A 58 -10.69 -25.47 22.34
N LEU A 59 -10.66 -24.79 21.21
CA LEU A 59 -9.46 -24.14 20.67
C LEU A 59 -8.90 -23.07 21.62
N ILE A 60 -9.76 -22.38 22.38
CA ILE A 60 -9.35 -21.43 23.42
C ILE A 60 -8.42 -22.10 24.44
N LYS A 61 -8.71 -23.33 24.82
CA LYS A 61 -7.85 -24.09 25.76
C LYS A 61 -6.61 -24.65 25.07
N LEU A 62 -6.74 -25.11 23.83
CA LEU A 62 -5.61 -25.63 23.06
C LEU A 62 -4.57 -24.56 22.73
N ALA A 63 -5.00 -23.30 22.62
CA ALA A 63 -4.12 -22.15 22.41
C ALA A 63 -3.64 -21.49 23.73
N GLU A 64 -3.78 -22.16 24.87
CA GLU A 64 -3.41 -21.63 26.18
C GLU A 64 -2.02 -20.99 26.20
N GLY A 65 -1.96 -19.73 26.64
CA GLY A 65 -0.72 -18.95 26.70
C GLY A 65 -0.16 -18.51 25.34
N GLY A 66 -0.76 -18.98 24.24
CA GLY A 66 -0.40 -18.65 22.86
C GLY A 66 -1.35 -17.64 22.23
N VAL A 67 -1.61 -17.84 20.93
CA VAL A 67 -2.47 -16.96 20.11
C VAL A 67 -3.53 -17.79 19.40
N LEU A 68 -4.76 -17.30 19.39
CA LEU A 68 -5.86 -17.78 18.56
C LEU A 68 -6.26 -16.66 17.58
N PHE A 69 -6.01 -16.90 16.30
CA PHE A 69 -6.38 -16.00 15.22
C PHE A 69 -7.74 -16.43 14.63
N LEU A 70 -8.70 -15.54 14.71
CA LEU A 70 -10.04 -15.71 14.16
C LEU A 70 -10.18 -14.84 12.92
N ASP A 71 -10.25 -15.50 11.75
CA ASP A 71 -10.46 -14.85 10.47
C ASP A 71 -11.93 -14.77 10.12
N GLU A 72 -12.33 -13.76 9.36
CA GLU A 72 -13.71 -13.49 8.93
C GLU A 72 -14.70 -13.47 10.08
N VAL A 73 -14.36 -12.72 11.16
CA VAL A 73 -15.17 -12.69 12.39
C VAL A 73 -16.56 -12.09 12.21
N HIS A 74 -16.85 -11.45 11.07
CA HIS A 74 -18.20 -11.03 10.73
C HIS A 74 -19.19 -12.21 10.56
N CYS A 75 -18.67 -13.44 10.35
CA CYS A 75 -19.47 -14.67 10.32
C CYS A 75 -19.88 -15.18 11.72
N LEU A 76 -19.36 -14.58 12.82
CA LEU A 76 -19.72 -14.95 14.18
C LEU A 76 -21.14 -14.52 14.53
N LYS A 77 -22.00 -15.45 14.93
CA LYS A 77 -23.31 -15.11 15.48
C LYS A 77 -23.19 -14.37 16.82
N ALA A 78 -24.21 -13.56 17.13
CA ALA A 78 -24.27 -12.76 18.36
C ALA A 78 -23.99 -13.57 19.62
N GLU A 79 -24.53 -14.78 19.73
CA GLU A 79 -24.30 -15.65 20.88
C GLU A 79 -22.82 -16.02 21.07
N CYS A 80 -22.11 -16.34 20.00
CA CYS A 80 -20.68 -16.62 20.05
C CYS A 80 -19.89 -15.36 20.43
N GLN A 81 -20.28 -14.19 19.90
CA GLN A 81 -19.66 -12.91 20.26
C GLN A 81 -19.86 -12.56 21.75
N GLU A 82 -21.02 -12.87 22.33
CA GLU A 82 -21.28 -12.67 23.76
C GLU A 82 -20.40 -13.58 24.62
N LYS A 83 -20.22 -14.83 24.24
CA LYS A 83 -19.30 -15.75 24.94
C LYS A 83 -17.85 -15.27 24.84
N LEU A 84 -17.41 -14.78 23.66
CA LEU A 84 -16.09 -14.19 23.50
C LEU A 84 -15.92 -12.92 24.34
N PHE A 85 -16.95 -12.08 24.42
CA PHE A 85 -16.94 -10.90 25.30
C PHE A 85 -16.69 -11.30 26.76
N LEU A 86 -17.44 -12.29 27.30
CA LEU A 86 -17.26 -12.77 28.68
C LEU A 86 -15.84 -13.30 28.89
N PHE A 87 -15.35 -14.07 27.94
CA PHE A 87 -13.99 -14.60 27.97
C PHE A 87 -12.93 -13.48 27.97
N MET A 88 -13.06 -12.48 27.10
CA MET A 88 -12.12 -11.35 27.03
C MET A 88 -12.15 -10.46 28.27
N ASP A 89 -13.33 -10.36 28.90
CA ASP A 89 -13.51 -9.55 30.12
C ASP A 89 -12.92 -10.20 31.38
N LYS A 90 -13.12 -11.51 31.54
CA LYS A 90 -12.82 -12.23 32.79
C LYS A 90 -11.82 -13.38 32.63
N GLY A 91 -11.42 -13.74 31.40
CA GLY A 91 -10.59 -14.91 31.16
C GLY A 91 -11.27 -16.26 31.42
N ILE A 92 -12.60 -16.26 31.57
CA ILE A 92 -13.40 -17.46 31.91
C ILE A 92 -14.46 -17.75 30.86
N TYR A 93 -14.83 -19.01 30.74
CA TYR A 93 -15.86 -19.46 29.81
C TYR A 93 -16.49 -20.81 30.27
N HIS A 94 -17.63 -21.14 29.67
CA HIS A 94 -18.25 -22.48 29.80
C HIS A 94 -18.07 -23.25 28.48
N MET A 95 -17.86 -24.55 28.61
CA MET A 95 -18.02 -25.44 27.44
C MET A 95 -19.50 -25.50 27.05
N VAL A 96 -19.77 -25.82 25.78
CA VAL A 96 -21.14 -26.04 25.33
C VAL A 96 -21.71 -27.30 26.02
N GLY A 97 -22.89 -27.17 26.60
CA GLY A 97 -23.52 -28.24 27.38
C GLY A 97 -23.01 -28.35 28.82
N ASP A 98 -22.17 -27.46 29.32
CA ASP A 98 -21.71 -27.39 30.70
C ASP A 98 -21.94 -25.97 31.27
N THR A 99 -22.94 -25.80 32.09
CA THR A 99 -23.29 -24.51 32.72
C THR A 99 -22.80 -24.39 34.16
N GLU A 100 -22.29 -25.45 34.73
CA GLU A 100 -21.87 -25.48 36.14
C GLU A 100 -20.38 -25.15 36.28
N LYS A 101 -19.54 -25.65 35.35
CA LYS A 101 -18.09 -25.53 35.47
C LYS A 101 -17.54 -24.36 34.67
N TRP A 102 -16.82 -23.48 35.35
CA TRP A 102 -16.01 -22.43 34.73
C TRP A 102 -14.63 -22.95 34.32
N TYR A 103 -14.25 -22.63 33.12
CA TYR A 103 -12.91 -22.89 32.57
C TYR A 103 -12.17 -21.58 32.43
N THR A 104 -10.85 -21.60 32.48
CA THR A 104 -10.00 -20.43 32.33
C THR A 104 -8.99 -20.64 31.19
N SER A 105 -8.62 -19.56 30.53
CA SER A 105 -7.51 -19.54 29.57
C SER A 105 -6.87 -18.16 29.50
N SER A 106 -5.57 -18.13 29.16
CA SER A 106 -4.76 -16.93 28.98
C SER A 106 -4.38 -16.70 27.52
N VAL A 107 -5.16 -17.26 26.57
CA VAL A 107 -4.91 -17.10 25.14
C VAL A 107 -5.10 -15.64 24.69
N ARG A 108 -4.25 -15.19 23.76
CA ARG A 108 -4.40 -13.89 23.11
C ARG A 108 -5.25 -14.06 21.85
N LEU A 109 -6.24 -13.19 21.69
CA LEU A 109 -7.13 -13.21 20.53
C LEU A 109 -6.70 -12.15 19.50
N ILE A 110 -6.62 -12.57 18.25
CA ILE A 110 -6.46 -11.67 17.09
C ILE A 110 -7.66 -11.91 16.18
N PHE A 111 -8.38 -10.84 15.85
CA PHE A 111 -9.55 -10.88 14.98
C PHE A 111 -9.19 -10.27 13.61
N ALA A 112 -9.72 -10.84 12.54
CA ALA A 112 -9.67 -10.24 11.22
C ALA A 112 -11.05 -10.25 10.57
N THR A 113 -11.33 -9.22 9.79
CA THR A 113 -12.56 -9.09 9.01
C THR A 113 -12.32 -8.22 7.79
N THR A 114 -13.03 -8.51 6.70
CA THR A 114 -13.12 -7.69 5.50
C THR A 114 -14.16 -6.59 5.61
N GLU A 115 -15.06 -6.71 6.60
CA GLU A 115 -16.15 -5.76 6.86
C GLU A 115 -15.76 -4.72 7.92
N LYS A 116 -16.53 -3.64 8.01
CA LYS A 116 -16.32 -2.63 9.05
C LYS A 116 -16.68 -3.22 10.43
N PRO A 117 -15.74 -3.29 11.38
CA PRO A 117 -16.00 -3.92 12.67
C PRO A 117 -17.20 -3.34 13.42
N GLN A 118 -17.48 -2.03 13.24
CA GLN A 118 -18.59 -1.33 13.88
C GLN A 118 -19.98 -1.77 13.40
N GLU A 119 -20.06 -2.34 12.19
CA GLU A 119 -21.30 -2.79 11.56
C GLU A 119 -21.59 -4.26 11.86
N VAL A 120 -20.55 -5.06 12.09
CA VAL A 120 -20.66 -6.53 12.16
C VAL A 120 -20.40 -7.11 13.55
N LEU A 121 -19.72 -6.39 14.42
CA LEU A 121 -19.46 -6.85 15.78
C LEU A 121 -20.39 -6.15 16.80
N LEU A 122 -20.80 -6.91 17.83
CA LEU A 122 -21.54 -6.34 18.95
C LEU A 122 -20.74 -5.22 19.61
N LYS A 123 -21.40 -4.13 19.97
CA LYS A 123 -20.77 -2.99 20.65
C LYS A 123 -20.07 -3.38 21.94
N THR A 124 -20.60 -4.39 22.64
CA THR A 124 -20.01 -4.95 23.86
C THR A 124 -18.67 -5.61 23.60
N LEU A 125 -18.58 -6.46 22.58
CA LEU A 125 -17.34 -7.12 22.16
C LEU A 125 -16.32 -6.09 21.64
N LEU A 126 -16.76 -5.19 20.78
CA LEU A 126 -15.89 -4.18 20.17
C LEU A 126 -15.19 -3.29 21.21
N ARG A 127 -15.87 -2.95 22.32
CA ARG A 127 -15.28 -2.17 23.42
C ARG A 127 -14.16 -2.90 24.17
N ARG A 128 -14.05 -4.21 24.02
CA ARG A 128 -12.99 -5.04 24.64
C ARG A 128 -11.80 -5.27 23.73
N ILE A 129 -11.91 -4.87 22.47
CA ILE A 129 -10.80 -4.91 21.53
C ILE A 129 -9.98 -3.62 21.69
N PRO A 130 -8.78 -3.68 22.28
CA PRO A 130 -8.03 -2.48 22.66
C PRO A 130 -7.40 -1.78 21.45
N MET A 131 -7.19 -2.50 20.35
CA MET A 131 -6.51 -1.98 19.17
C MET A 131 -7.19 -2.48 17.89
N ILE A 132 -7.50 -1.56 16.99
CA ILE A 132 -8.00 -1.85 15.66
C ILE A 132 -6.98 -1.30 14.66
N VAL A 133 -6.51 -2.18 13.77
CA VAL A 133 -5.55 -1.84 12.71
C VAL A 133 -6.24 -2.01 11.37
N THR A 134 -6.35 -0.94 10.62
CA THR A 134 -6.86 -0.99 9.25
C THR A 134 -5.70 -1.24 8.29
N VAL A 135 -5.78 -2.33 7.54
CA VAL A 135 -4.80 -2.64 6.48
C VAL A 135 -5.28 -2.00 5.19
N PRO A 136 -4.55 -1.02 4.62
CA PRO A 136 -4.99 -0.35 3.41
C PRO A 136 -5.03 -1.32 2.23
N SER A 137 -6.04 -1.15 1.38
CA SER A 137 -6.16 -1.87 0.11
C SER A 137 -5.00 -1.53 -0.83
N LEU A 138 -4.80 -2.34 -1.87
CA LEU A 138 -3.76 -2.04 -2.87
C LEU A 138 -4.05 -0.71 -3.58
N ALA A 139 -5.31 -0.34 -3.76
CA ALA A 139 -5.71 0.92 -4.37
C ALA A 139 -5.31 2.16 -3.54
N GLU A 140 -5.36 2.03 -2.21
CA GLU A 140 -5.00 3.10 -1.28
C GLU A 140 -3.49 3.23 -1.05
N ARG A 141 -2.70 2.23 -1.51
CA ARG A 141 -1.24 2.26 -1.36
C ARG A 141 -0.60 3.13 -2.43
N GLY A 142 0.37 3.92 -2.02
CA GLY A 142 1.18 4.72 -2.94
C GLY A 142 1.99 3.86 -3.91
N SER A 143 2.41 4.46 -5.03
CA SER A 143 3.19 3.76 -6.08
C SER A 143 4.48 3.13 -5.54
N HIS A 144 5.09 3.71 -4.51
CA HIS A 144 6.30 3.15 -3.88
C HIS A 144 6.02 1.84 -3.14
N GLU A 145 4.98 1.79 -2.32
CA GLU A 145 4.61 0.54 -1.62
C GLU A 145 4.20 -0.55 -2.61
N ARG A 146 3.44 -0.18 -3.65
CA ARG A 146 3.09 -1.10 -4.74
C ARG A 146 4.33 -1.68 -5.40
N LEU A 147 5.33 -0.82 -5.66
CA LEU A 147 6.59 -1.27 -6.22
C LEU A 147 7.32 -2.24 -5.31
N GLN A 148 7.42 -1.93 -4.02
CA GLN A 148 8.06 -2.83 -3.05
C GLN A 148 7.36 -4.19 -3.03
N LEU A 149 6.02 -4.21 -3.11
CA LEU A 149 5.23 -5.45 -3.20
C LEU A 149 5.54 -6.22 -4.50
N ILE A 150 5.51 -5.55 -5.65
CA ILE A 150 5.85 -6.16 -6.95
C ILE A 150 7.25 -6.76 -6.91
N HIS A 151 8.23 -6.00 -6.40
CA HIS A 151 9.61 -6.45 -6.27
C HIS A 151 9.72 -7.68 -5.35
N SER A 152 9.08 -7.63 -4.17
CA SER A 152 9.10 -8.76 -3.22
C SER A 152 8.49 -10.02 -3.81
N ILE A 153 7.34 -9.88 -4.49
CA ILE A 153 6.67 -11.03 -5.13
C ILE A 153 7.57 -11.64 -6.23
N PHE A 154 8.19 -10.81 -7.07
CA PHE A 154 9.12 -11.33 -8.09
C PHE A 154 10.37 -11.97 -7.47
N GLN A 155 10.92 -11.44 -6.39
CA GLN A 155 12.04 -12.07 -5.68
C GLN A 155 11.67 -13.44 -5.12
N ASP A 156 10.47 -13.61 -4.59
CA ASP A 156 10.00 -14.91 -4.11
C ASP A 156 9.82 -15.89 -5.27
N GLU A 157 9.38 -15.43 -6.44
CA GLU A 157 9.30 -16.24 -7.65
C GLU A 157 10.70 -16.62 -8.19
N GLU A 158 11.69 -15.72 -8.16
CA GLU A 158 13.08 -16.03 -8.52
C GLU A 158 13.63 -17.17 -7.66
N LYS A 159 13.40 -17.13 -6.34
CA LYS A 159 13.81 -18.20 -5.42
C LYS A 159 13.09 -19.52 -5.73
N ARG A 160 11.80 -19.47 -6.07
CA ARG A 160 10.98 -20.65 -6.37
C ARG A 160 11.36 -21.32 -7.69
N ILE A 161 11.64 -20.50 -8.71
CA ILE A 161 11.93 -20.95 -10.08
C ILE A 161 13.42 -21.27 -10.28
N HIS A 162 14.29 -20.75 -9.39
CA HIS A 162 15.75 -20.81 -9.50
C HIS A 162 16.29 -20.20 -10.81
N LYS A 163 15.66 -19.13 -11.30
CA LYS A 163 16.10 -18.35 -12.47
C LYS A 163 16.06 -16.86 -12.14
N SER A 164 16.96 -16.08 -12.73
CA SER A 164 16.89 -14.63 -12.66
C SER A 164 15.73 -14.13 -13.54
N ILE A 165 14.88 -13.27 -13.00
CA ILE A 165 13.72 -12.73 -13.72
C ILE A 165 14.04 -11.33 -14.24
N HIS A 166 13.83 -11.13 -15.54
CA HIS A 166 13.90 -9.85 -16.19
C HIS A 166 12.52 -9.45 -16.68
N ILE A 167 12.05 -8.27 -16.33
CA ILE A 167 10.74 -7.77 -16.74
C ILE A 167 10.88 -6.59 -17.69
N SER A 168 9.99 -6.47 -18.69
CA SER A 168 9.98 -5.29 -19.54
C SER A 168 9.42 -4.09 -18.77
N SER A 169 9.91 -2.88 -19.09
CA SER A 169 9.41 -1.63 -18.50
C SER A 169 7.89 -1.45 -18.69
N LEU A 170 7.32 -2.02 -19.74
CA LEU A 170 5.87 -2.03 -19.96
C LEU A 170 5.14 -2.92 -18.96
N VAL A 171 5.64 -4.15 -18.69
CA VAL A 171 5.08 -5.05 -17.66
C VAL A 171 5.06 -4.37 -16.30
N TYR A 172 6.18 -3.73 -15.95
CA TYR A 172 6.29 -2.99 -14.71
C TYR A 172 5.21 -1.91 -14.58
N ARG A 173 5.02 -1.08 -15.63
CA ARG A 173 3.99 -0.04 -15.65
C ARG A 173 2.58 -0.60 -15.54
N LEU A 174 2.28 -1.68 -16.28
CA LEU A 174 0.96 -2.33 -16.23
C LEU A 174 0.65 -2.89 -14.83
N LEU A 175 1.62 -3.49 -14.15
CA LEU A 175 1.47 -3.98 -12.78
C LEU A 175 1.30 -2.85 -11.77
N LEU A 176 2.02 -1.72 -11.92
CA LEU A 176 1.85 -0.55 -11.07
C LEU A 176 0.47 0.10 -11.20
N SER A 177 -0.08 0.15 -12.41
CA SER A 177 -1.40 0.73 -12.68
C SER A 177 -2.56 -0.25 -12.49
N CYS A 178 -2.30 -1.47 -12.04
CA CYS A 178 -3.35 -2.46 -11.80
C CYS A 178 -4.31 -2.01 -10.67
N GLU A 179 -5.60 -1.96 -10.96
CA GLU A 179 -6.66 -1.76 -9.95
C GLU A 179 -7.11 -3.10 -9.35
N CYS A 180 -6.21 -4.00 -9.10
CA CYS A 180 -6.48 -5.36 -8.65
C CYS A 180 -7.60 -5.39 -7.57
N GLU A 181 -8.83 -5.77 -7.94
CA GLU A 181 -9.99 -5.84 -7.03
C GLU A 181 -9.76 -6.84 -5.91
N GLY A 182 -9.07 -7.96 -6.21
CA GLY A 182 -8.61 -8.95 -5.26
C GLY A 182 -7.35 -8.55 -4.49
N ASN A 183 -7.01 -7.24 -4.47
CA ASN A 183 -5.90 -6.68 -3.71
C ASN A 183 -4.54 -7.35 -4.01
N ILE A 184 -3.71 -7.54 -2.98
CA ILE A 184 -2.37 -8.12 -3.10
C ILE A 184 -2.44 -9.58 -3.60
N GLY A 185 -3.52 -10.31 -3.27
CA GLY A 185 -3.74 -11.68 -3.74
C GLY A 185 -3.85 -11.75 -5.27
N GLU A 186 -4.65 -10.87 -5.88
CA GLU A 186 -4.80 -10.79 -7.34
C GLU A 186 -3.49 -10.36 -8.01
N LEU A 187 -2.80 -9.37 -7.46
CA LEU A 187 -1.49 -8.93 -7.94
C LEU A 187 -0.47 -10.09 -7.92
N LYS A 188 -0.41 -10.83 -6.81
CA LYS A 188 0.46 -12.00 -6.66
C LYS A 188 0.13 -13.07 -7.70
N ASN A 189 -1.15 -13.42 -7.85
CA ASN A 189 -1.60 -14.40 -8.83
C ASN A 189 -1.27 -13.96 -10.26
N ALA A 190 -1.43 -12.67 -10.57
CA ALA A 190 -1.10 -12.14 -11.89
C ALA A 190 0.41 -12.25 -12.19
N ILE A 191 1.27 -11.95 -11.22
CA ILE A 191 2.72 -12.10 -11.36
C ILE A 191 3.09 -13.58 -11.52
N GLN A 192 2.53 -14.46 -10.71
CA GLN A 192 2.77 -15.90 -10.79
C GLN A 192 2.34 -16.49 -12.13
N ALA A 193 1.16 -16.14 -12.61
CA ALA A 193 0.68 -16.56 -13.92
C ALA A 193 1.59 -16.05 -15.04
N SER A 194 2.10 -14.83 -14.93
CA SER A 194 3.04 -14.26 -15.90
C SER A 194 4.37 -15.00 -15.93
N CYS A 195 4.89 -15.42 -14.77
CA CYS A 195 6.08 -16.23 -14.66
C CYS A 195 5.86 -17.62 -15.30
N VAL A 196 4.72 -18.27 -15.03
CA VAL A 196 4.36 -19.57 -15.62
C VAL A 196 4.25 -19.46 -17.15
N ASN A 197 3.54 -18.44 -17.66
CA ASN A 197 3.41 -18.21 -19.10
C ASN A 197 4.77 -17.96 -19.77
N ALA A 198 5.67 -17.24 -19.10
CA ALA A 198 7.02 -16.99 -19.61
C ALA A 198 7.87 -18.27 -19.59
N LEU A 199 7.74 -19.13 -18.57
CA LEU A 199 8.43 -20.42 -18.50
C LEU A 199 8.05 -21.35 -19.67
N PHE A 200 6.76 -21.42 -20.00
CA PHE A 200 6.30 -22.21 -21.14
C PHE A 200 6.83 -21.70 -22.48
N ALA A 201 7.04 -20.39 -22.60
CA ALA A 201 7.54 -19.75 -23.81
C ALA A 201 9.09 -19.70 -23.90
N SER A 202 9.79 -19.99 -22.78
CA SER A 202 11.24 -19.86 -22.69
C SER A 202 11.99 -21.15 -23.00
N ASP A 203 13.23 -21.04 -23.47
CA ASP A 203 14.15 -22.17 -23.52
C ASP A 203 14.49 -22.63 -22.11
N GLN A 204 14.32 -23.94 -21.84
CA GLN A 204 14.58 -24.54 -20.51
C GLN A 204 16.03 -24.36 -20.05
N LYS A 205 16.97 -24.22 -20.98
CA LYS A 205 18.40 -24.04 -20.67
C LYS A 205 18.80 -22.62 -20.26
N SER A 206 17.93 -21.63 -20.46
CA SER A 206 18.23 -20.26 -20.07
C SER A 206 18.21 -20.09 -18.55
N SER A 207 19.21 -19.44 -17.98
CA SER A 207 19.25 -19.01 -16.56
C SER A 207 18.41 -17.76 -16.30
N ILE A 208 17.97 -17.08 -17.36
CA ILE A 208 17.17 -15.85 -17.31
C ILE A 208 15.77 -16.16 -17.80
N LEU A 209 14.76 -15.67 -17.07
CA LEU A 209 13.36 -15.70 -17.48
C LEU A 209 12.91 -14.27 -17.83
N GLU A 210 12.63 -14.06 -19.11
CA GLU A 210 12.13 -12.77 -19.59
C GLU A 210 10.61 -12.71 -19.54
N ILE A 211 10.06 -11.69 -18.85
CA ILE A 211 8.62 -11.45 -18.78
C ILE A 211 8.28 -10.22 -19.60
N ARG A 212 7.50 -10.44 -20.64
CA ARG A 212 7.03 -9.41 -21.56
C ARG A 212 5.51 -9.24 -21.44
N ALA A 213 4.95 -8.15 -21.98
CA ALA A 213 3.53 -7.84 -21.86
C ALA A 213 2.59 -8.98 -22.31
N PHE A 214 2.97 -9.77 -23.31
CA PHE A 214 2.15 -10.90 -23.76
C PHE A 214 2.10 -12.08 -22.76
N ASN A 215 3.02 -12.14 -21.78
CA ASN A 215 2.99 -13.14 -20.71
C ASN A 215 2.00 -12.77 -19.60
N LEU A 216 1.56 -11.50 -19.50
CA LEU A 216 0.57 -11.06 -18.52
C LEU A 216 -0.80 -11.70 -18.79
N PRO A 217 -1.62 -11.91 -17.76
CA PRO A 217 -3.03 -12.24 -17.92
C PRO A 217 -3.78 -11.25 -18.79
N GLU A 218 -4.78 -11.69 -19.55
CA GLU A 218 -5.54 -10.90 -20.52
C GLU A 218 -6.15 -9.64 -19.90
N LYS A 219 -6.74 -9.74 -18.72
CA LYS A 219 -7.32 -8.63 -17.94
C LYS A 219 -6.33 -7.46 -17.76
N LEU A 220 -5.02 -7.73 -17.66
CA LEU A 220 -3.98 -6.71 -17.54
C LEU A 220 -3.48 -6.18 -18.89
N ARG A 221 -3.58 -6.98 -19.96
CA ARG A 221 -3.18 -6.61 -21.31
C ARG A 221 -4.19 -5.70 -22.00
N GLU A 222 -5.49 -5.91 -21.75
CA GLU A 222 -6.59 -5.19 -22.41
C GLU A 222 -6.77 -3.75 -21.91
N ARG A 223 -6.13 -3.36 -20.82
CA ARG A 223 -6.07 -1.96 -20.39
C ARG A 223 -5.23 -1.19 -21.40
N LYS A 224 -5.91 -0.75 -22.44
CA LYS A 224 -5.37 0.02 -23.56
C LYS A 224 -4.59 1.22 -23.04
N ASP A 225 -3.29 1.19 -23.27
CA ASP A 225 -2.57 2.41 -23.56
C ASP A 225 -3.27 3.03 -24.78
N SER A 226 -4.02 4.10 -24.54
CA SER A 226 -4.75 4.81 -25.60
C SER A 226 -3.74 5.33 -26.64
N GLY A 227 -3.51 4.52 -27.69
CA GLY A 227 -3.16 5.04 -29.00
C GLY A 227 -1.74 5.54 -29.24
N LYS A 228 -0.72 5.21 -28.46
CA LYS A 228 0.67 5.59 -28.76
C LYS A 228 1.53 4.36 -29.09
N SER A 229 2.26 4.45 -30.19
CA SER A 229 3.24 3.46 -30.63
C SER A 229 4.15 3.04 -29.49
N VAL A 230 4.30 1.72 -29.29
CA VAL A 230 5.22 1.13 -28.33
C VAL A 230 6.63 1.66 -28.62
N SER A 231 7.10 2.62 -27.83
CA SER A 231 8.43 3.19 -27.98
C SER A 231 9.50 2.11 -27.71
N ARG A 232 10.70 2.27 -28.30
CA ARG A 232 11.84 1.34 -28.03
C ARG A 232 12.16 1.25 -26.53
N GLU A 233 11.91 2.29 -25.76
CA GLU A 233 12.06 2.30 -24.27
C GLU A 233 11.10 1.36 -23.55
N SER A 234 9.89 1.15 -24.08
CA SER A 234 8.91 0.21 -23.49
C SER A 234 9.38 -1.25 -23.56
N GLN A 235 10.41 -1.56 -24.34
CA GLN A 235 10.97 -2.90 -24.49
C GLN A 235 12.22 -3.15 -23.63
N ARG A 236 12.71 -2.14 -22.89
CA ARG A 236 13.87 -2.32 -22.01
C ARG A 236 13.57 -3.39 -20.96
N MET A 237 14.43 -4.41 -20.92
CA MET A 237 14.37 -5.47 -19.90
C MET A 237 15.12 -5.01 -18.65
N ILE A 238 14.50 -5.16 -17.50
CA ILE A 238 15.00 -4.72 -16.19
C ILE A 238 15.12 -5.96 -15.31
N PRO A 239 16.33 -6.31 -14.83
CA PRO A 239 16.47 -7.35 -13.84
C PRO A 239 15.70 -7.01 -12.55
N VAL A 240 15.04 -7.99 -11.92
CA VAL A 240 14.27 -7.75 -10.70
C VAL A 240 15.11 -7.13 -9.59
N HIS A 241 16.35 -7.54 -9.42
CA HIS A 241 17.23 -6.97 -8.39
C HIS A 241 17.58 -5.48 -8.63
N GLU A 242 17.52 -5.00 -9.87
CA GLU A 242 17.71 -3.59 -10.23
C GLU A 242 16.40 -2.77 -10.16
N LEU A 243 15.26 -3.40 -9.96
CA LEU A 243 13.96 -2.73 -10.02
C LEU A 243 13.87 -1.57 -9.01
N LYS A 244 14.41 -1.74 -7.82
CA LYS A 244 14.46 -0.67 -6.80
C LYS A 244 15.30 0.52 -7.23
N SER A 245 16.46 0.27 -7.85
CA SER A 245 17.35 1.33 -8.34
C SER A 245 16.79 2.00 -9.60
N PHE A 246 16.10 1.25 -10.45
CA PHE A 246 15.39 1.77 -11.61
C PHE A 246 14.31 2.77 -11.19
N VAL A 247 13.56 2.43 -10.16
CA VAL A 247 12.48 3.29 -9.61
C VAL A 247 13.03 4.49 -8.87
N SER A 248 14.14 4.35 -8.13
CA SER A 248 14.79 5.52 -7.51
C SER A 248 15.32 6.51 -8.58
N LYS A 249 15.73 6.00 -9.75
CA LYS A 249 16.09 6.85 -10.90
C LYS A 249 14.87 7.42 -11.65
N GLU A 250 13.71 6.76 -11.57
CA GLU A 250 12.45 7.22 -12.14
C GLU A 250 11.56 7.98 -11.13
N ARG A 251 12.12 8.58 -10.07
CA ARG A 251 11.39 9.51 -9.18
C ARG A 251 11.53 10.93 -9.70
N PRO A 252 10.76 11.32 -10.75
CA PRO A 252 10.98 12.60 -11.43
C PRO A 252 10.81 13.77 -10.47
N ILE A 253 9.91 13.63 -9.45
CA ILE A 253 9.66 14.71 -8.49
C ILE A 253 10.85 14.89 -7.52
N ILE A 254 11.45 13.82 -7.01
CA ILE A 254 12.61 13.91 -6.11
C ILE A 254 13.83 14.40 -6.88
N GLN A 255 14.05 13.91 -8.10
CA GLN A 255 15.11 14.40 -8.98
C GLN A 255 14.94 15.89 -9.29
N LEU A 256 13.71 16.31 -9.60
CA LEU A 256 13.40 17.72 -9.81
C LEU A 256 13.72 18.56 -8.56
N LEU A 257 13.33 18.11 -7.37
CA LEU A 257 13.61 18.80 -6.11
C LEU A 257 15.12 18.84 -5.81
N GLU A 258 15.86 17.78 -6.10
CA GLU A 258 17.32 17.74 -5.95
C GLU A 258 18.01 18.71 -6.89
N HIS A 259 17.58 18.82 -8.15
CA HIS A 259 18.13 19.79 -9.12
C HIS A 259 17.79 21.24 -8.71
N ILE A 260 16.57 21.50 -8.22
CA ILE A 260 16.19 22.80 -7.69
C ILE A 260 17.06 23.16 -6.49
N LEU A 261 17.27 22.23 -5.55
CA LEU A 261 18.13 22.47 -4.39
C LEU A 261 19.59 22.69 -4.79
N ALA A 262 20.13 21.93 -5.73
CA ALA A 262 21.47 22.12 -6.25
C ALA A 262 21.65 23.52 -6.84
N ALA A 263 20.67 24.01 -7.59
CA ALA A 263 20.67 25.37 -8.15
C ALA A 263 20.82 26.46 -7.07
N PHE A 264 20.21 26.26 -5.89
CA PHE A 264 20.31 27.21 -4.79
C PHE A 264 21.60 27.09 -3.95
N GLN A 265 22.28 25.94 -4.04
CA GLN A 265 23.56 25.72 -3.34
C GLN A 265 24.78 26.29 -4.09
N ALA A 266 24.69 26.42 -5.40
CA ALA A 266 25.77 26.88 -6.27
C ALA A 266 25.41 28.20 -6.96
N PRO A 267 25.46 29.36 -6.28
CA PRO A 267 25.03 30.66 -6.83
C PRO A 267 25.79 31.06 -8.10
N HIS A 268 27.03 30.62 -8.28
CA HIS A 268 27.86 30.90 -9.46
C HIS A 268 27.47 30.07 -10.68
N GLU A 269 26.78 28.94 -10.50
CA GLU A 269 26.31 28.01 -11.53
C GLU A 269 24.77 28.04 -11.65
N PHE A 270 24.13 29.01 -11.03
CA PHE A 270 22.67 29.10 -10.93
C PHE A 270 21.96 28.94 -12.27
N LEU A 271 22.47 29.59 -13.33
CA LEU A 271 21.88 29.48 -14.67
C LEU A 271 22.00 28.07 -15.26
N VAL A 272 23.12 27.39 -15.02
CA VAL A 272 23.34 26.01 -15.47
C VAL A 272 22.42 25.07 -14.73
N CYS A 273 22.35 25.22 -13.40
CA CYS A 273 21.47 24.42 -12.55
C CYS A 273 19.97 24.68 -12.85
N LEU A 274 19.62 25.92 -13.25
CA LEU A 274 18.25 26.26 -13.66
C LEU A 274 17.89 25.57 -15.00
N ASP A 275 18.85 25.46 -15.94
CA ASP A 275 18.66 24.74 -17.20
C ASP A 275 18.50 23.23 -16.93
N GLU A 276 19.28 22.66 -16.02
CA GLU A 276 19.15 21.26 -15.59
C GLU A 276 17.81 21.01 -14.89
N ALA A 277 17.36 21.91 -14.01
CA ALA A 277 16.05 21.84 -13.40
C ALA A 277 14.92 21.94 -14.44
N GLY A 278 15.11 22.79 -15.49
CA GLY A 278 14.20 22.88 -16.62
C GLY A 278 14.11 21.56 -17.42
N LYS A 279 15.24 20.91 -17.68
CA LYS A 279 15.29 19.59 -18.31
C LYS A 279 14.65 18.52 -17.46
N ALA A 280 14.90 18.53 -16.14
CA ALA A 280 14.26 17.62 -15.19
C ALA A 280 12.75 17.83 -15.12
N MET A 281 12.28 19.08 -15.17
CA MET A 281 10.85 19.42 -15.25
C MET A 281 10.24 18.91 -16.56
N HIS A 282 10.93 19.04 -17.69
CA HIS A 282 10.47 18.54 -18.98
C HIS A 282 10.37 17.01 -18.96
N SER A 283 11.39 16.33 -18.43
CA SER A 283 11.36 14.87 -18.25
C SER A 283 10.24 14.42 -17.30
N TYR A 284 9.98 15.20 -16.25
CA TYR A 284 8.84 14.97 -15.36
C TYR A 284 7.50 15.15 -16.09
N GLN A 285 7.37 16.19 -16.92
CA GLN A 285 6.18 16.42 -17.74
C GLN A 285 5.93 15.26 -18.71
N GLU A 286 6.98 14.81 -19.42
CA GLU A 286 6.86 13.67 -20.34
C GLU A 286 6.48 12.37 -19.61
N ALA A 287 7.13 12.06 -18.49
CA ALA A 287 6.82 10.90 -17.68
C ALA A 287 5.39 10.94 -17.11
N THR A 288 4.93 12.14 -16.74
CA THR A 288 3.58 12.37 -16.20
C THR A 288 2.52 12.28 -17.28
N MET A 289 2.80 12.79 -18.49
CA MET A 289 1.89 12.66 -19.63
C MET A 289 1.70 11.21 -20.06
N LEU A 290 2.71 10.38 -19.89
CA LEU A 290 2.62 8.93 -20.11
C LEU A 290 1.78 8.22 -19.02
N ARG A 291 1.68 8.80 -17.82
CA ARG A 291 0.86 8.29 -16.70
C ARG A 291 -0.58 8.81 -16.71
N SER A 292 -0.83 9.95 -17.33
CA SER A 292 -1.90 10.86 -16.95
C SER A 292 -3.30 10.58 -17.49
N SER A 293 -3.56 9.52 -18.24
CA SER A 293 -4.95 9.21 -18.59
C SER A 293 -5.77 8.60 -17.42
N ALA A 294 -5.10 7.94 -16.46
CA ALA A 294 -5.76 7.31 -15.32
C ALA A 294 -5.63 8.13 -14.00
N ALA A 295 -4.52 8.86 -13.82
CA ALA A 295 -4.27 9.62 -12.58
C ALA A 295 -5.04 10.96 -12.51
N LEU A 296 -5.47 11.51 -13.64
CA LEU A 296 -6.20 12.78 -13.69
C LEU A 296 -7.68 12.64 -13.39
N SER A 297 -8.30 11.48 -13.62
CA SER A 297 -9.74 11.26 -13.42
C SER A 297 -10.18 11.28 -11.94
N GLY A 298 -9.25 11.25 -10.98
CA GLY A 298 -9.53 11.29 -9.55
C GLY A 298 -9.17 12.61 -8.84
N ASN A 299 -8.55 13.58 -9.54
CA ASN A 299 -8.01 14.80 -8.92
C ASN A 299 -8.63 16.10 -9.46
N GLU A 300 -9.91 16.09 -9.82
CA GLU A 300 -10.65 17.27 -10.31
C GLU A 300 -10.54 18.46 -9.34
N TYR A 301 -10.51 18.20 -8.03
CA TYR A 301 -10.35 19.24 -7.01
C TYR A 301 -8.98 19.93 -7.09
N VAL A 302 -7.90 19.16 -7.19
CA VAL A 302 -6.54 19.70 -7.32
C VAL A 302 -6.39 20.44 -8.65
N GLN A 303 -6.92 19.88 -9.73
CA GLN A 303 -6.93 20.52 -11.05
C GLN A 303 -7.65 21.87 -11.02
N GLY A 304 -8.80 21.96 -10.34
CA GLY A 304 -9.55 23.20 -10.16
C GLY A 304 -8.75 24.26 -9.40
N ILE A 305 -8.04 23.87 -8.33
CA ILE A 305 -7.18 24.80 -7.58
C ILE A 305 -6.04 25.29 -8.45
N VAL A 306 -5.33 24.41 -9.17
CA VAL A 306 -4.19 24.78 -10.02
C VAL A 306 -4.63 25.67 -11.17
N SER A 307 -5.78 25.37 -11.81
CA SER A 307 -6.36 26.23 -12.85
C SER A 307 -6.64 27.65 -12.33
N ASN A 308 -7.29 27.76 -11.18
CA ASN A 308 -7.57 29.07 -10.56
C ASN A 308 -6.29 29.86 -10.24
N ILE A 309 -5.23 29.17 -9.78
CA ILE A 309 -3.93 29.82 -9.51
C ILE A 309 -3.32 30.32 -10.83
N PHE A 310 -3.33 29.52 -11.89
CA PHE A 310 -2.79 29.90 -13.20
C PHE A 310 -3.55 31.04 -13.85
N ASP A 311 -4.88 31.02 -13.75
CA ASP A 311 -5.73 32.11 -14.24
C ASP A 311 -5.44 33.42 -13.49
N MET A 312 -5.28 33.35 -12.17
CA MET A 312 -4.89 34.48 -11.35
C MET A 312 -3.50 35.04 -11.72
N LEU A 313 -2.50 34.16 -11.96
CA LEU A 313 -1.16 34.54 -12.40
C LEU A 313 -1.18 35.15 -13.79
N SER A 314 -1.99 34.59 -14.70
CA SER A 314 -2.17 35.11 -16.05
C SER A 314 -2.76 36.51 -16.04
N LEU A 315 -3.82 36.73 -15.27
CA LEU A 315 -4.48 38.05 -15.15
C LEU A 315 -3.61 39.09 -14.48
N ARG A 316 -2.84 38.69 -13.45
CA ARG A 316 -2.07 39.63 -12.63
C ARG A 316 -0.69 39.97 -13.19
N TYR A 317 -0.04 38.99 -13.81
CA TYR A 317 1.37 39.11 -14.23
C TYR A 317 1.58 38.88 -15.74
N GLY A 318 0.51 38.62 -16.51
CA GLY A 318 0.62 38.28 -17.93
C GLY A 318 1.28 36.92 -18.18
N PHE A 319 1.28 36.04 -17.17
CA PHE A 319 1.84 34.69 -17.28
C PHE A 319 1.06 33.88 -18.30
N LYS A 320 1.76 33.32 -19.30
CA LYS A 320 1.15 32.45 -20.31
C LYS A 320 1.47 31.00 -19.97
N TYR A 321 0.46 30.18 -19.91
CA TYR A 321 0.57 28.74 -19.68
C TYR A 321 -0.18 27.96 -20.76
N VAL A 322 0.21 26.72 -20.94
CA VAL A 322 -0.47 25.77 -21.83
C VAL A 322 -1.06 24.63 -21.00
N ASN A 323 -2.02 23.90 -21.57
CA ASN A 323 -2.69 22.80 -20.90
C ASN A 323 -1.72 21.75 -20.30
N ASN A 324 -0.57 21.58 -20.95
CA ASN A 324 0.47 20.68 -20.51
C ASN A 324 1.09 21.09 -19.18
N ASP A 325 1.25 22.39 -18.93
CA ASP A 325 1.78 22.94 -17.66
C ASP A 325 0.78 22.68 -16.53
N LEU A 326 -0.52 22.88 -16.80
CA LEU A 326 -1.59 22.60 -15.87
C LEU A 326 -1.61 21.13 -15.46
N ILE A 327 -1.51 20.24 -16.43
CA ILE A 327 -1.49 18.78 -16.21
C ILE A 327 -0.26 18.39 -15.39
N ALA A 328 0.93 18.89 -15.75
CA ALA A 328 2.18 18.58 -15.06
C ALA A 328 2.17 19.01 -13.60
N ILE A 329 1.71 20.22 -13.30
CA ILE A 329 1.66 20.74 -11.92
C ILE A 329 0.58 20.05 -11.11
N THR A 330 -0.59 19.77 -11.71
CA THR A 330 -1.64 18.98 -11.05
C THR A 330 -1.12 17.60 -10.66
N ALA A 331 -0.43 16.92 -11.56
CA ALA A 331 0.15 15.61 -11.29
C ALA A 331 1.29 15.67 -10.27
N CYS A 332 2.11 16.73 -10.29
CA CYS A 332 3.16 16.97 -9.30
C CYS A 332 2.58 17.12 -7.90
N ILE A 333 1.52 17.91 -7.74
CA ILE A 333 0.84 18.09 -6.45
C ILE A 333 0.18 16.80 -6.00
N ALA A 334 -0.47 16.06 -6.90
CA ALA A 334 -1.09 14.78 -6.60
C ALA A 334 -0.05 13.74 -6.16
N ASP A 335 1.09 13.66 -6.85
CA ASP A 335 2.23 12.80 -6.46
C ASP A 335 2.78 13.18 -5.08
N CYS A 336 2.90 14.47 -4.79
CA CYS A 336 3.31 14.96 -3.48
C CYS A 336 2.32 14.56 -2.38
N MET A 337 1.02 14.65 -2.65
CA MET A 337 -0.03 14.26 -1.68
C MET A 337 -0.04 12.75 -1.43
N GLN A 338 0.19 11.94 -2.46
CA GLN A 338 0.22 10.48 -2.34
C GLN A 338 1.51 9.95 -1.67
N ASN A 339 2.62 10.66 -1.81
CA ASN A 339 3.93 10.25 -1.32
C ASN A 339 4.42 11.08 -0.11
N THR A 340 3.49 11.56 0.72
CA THR A 340 3.79 12.43 1.88
C THR A 340 4.83 11.84 2.84
N LEU A 341 4.82 10.53 3.08
CA LEU A 341 5.79 9.85 3.95
C LEU A 341 7.23 9.91 3.40
N GLU A 342 7.40 9.74 2.09
CA GLU A 342 8.72 9.77 1.46
C GLU A 342 9.26 11.19 1.32
N LEU A 343 8.39 12.13 0.98
CA LEU A 343 8.73 13.56 1.02
C LEU A 343 9.07 14.00 2.43
N GLY A 344 8.38 13.50 3.47
CA GLY A 344 8.69 13.75 4.86
C GLY A 344 10.10 13.27 5.22
N ASN A 345 10.47 12.04 4.87
CA ASN A 345 11.79 11.48 5.09
C ASN A 345 12.88 12.25 4.32
N TRP A 346 12.59 12.63 3.07
CA TRP A 346 13.51 13.43 2.26
C TRP A 346 13.66 14.85 2.82
N GLN A 347 12.58 15.49 3.26
CA GLN A 347 12.59 16.80 3.93
C GLN A 347 13.37 16.78 5.24
N GLU A 348 13.25 15.72 6.03
CA GLU A 348 13.99 15.55 7.28
C GLU A 348 15.50 15.40 7.02
N ALA A 349 15.88 14.55 6.04
CA ALA A 349 17.27 14.40 5.61
C ALA A 349 17.88 15.71 5.07
N ASN A 350 17.06 16.54 4.41
CA ASN A 350 17.48 17.80 3.80
C ASN A 350 17.03 19.06 4.59
N ARG A 351 16.70 18.93 5.86
CA ARG A 351 16.08 19.97 6.70
C ARG A 351 16.82 21.31 6.68
N LYS A 352 18.16 21.30 6.76
CA LYS A 352 18.97 22.53 6.73
C LYS A 352 18.87 23.25 5.39
N GLN A 353 18.89 22.51 4.30
CA GLN A 353 18.82 23.02 2.94
C GLN A 353 17.42 23.55 2.63
N MET A 354 16.37 22.85 3.06
CA MET A 354 14.98 23.30 2.95
C MET A 354 14.72 24.59 3.73
N ALA A 355 15.29 24.71 4.94
CA ALA A 355 15.19 25.94 5.72
C ALA A 355 15.89 27.14 5.03
N ALA A 356 17.06 26.91 4.41
CA ALA A 356 17.77 27.91 3.63
C ALA A 356 16.97 28.33 2.38
N LEU A 357 16.40 27.38 1.65
CA LEU A 357 15.53 27.61 0.50
C LEU A 357 14.28 28.43 0.89
N GLN A 358 13.58 28.05 1.96
CA GLN A 358 12.42 28.77 2.44
C GLN A 358 12.77 30.22 2.83
N LYS A 359 13.91 30.43 3.49
CA LYS A 359 14.38 31.76 3.86
C LYS A 359 14.68 32.62 2.61
N PHE A 360 15.37 32.03 1.63
CA PHE A 360 15.67 32.70 0.36
C PHE A 360 14.39 33.08 -0.40
N LEU A 361 13.44 32.16 -0.56
CA LEU A 361 12.17 32.39 -1.24
C LEU A 361 11.37 33.50 -0.54
N LYS A 362 11.30 33.50 0.81
CA LYS A 362 10.65 34.56 1.57
C LYS A 362 11.29 35.91 1.35
N GLN A 363 12.62 35.98 1.33
CA GLN A 363 13.35 37.24 1.09
C GLN A 363 13.16 37.73 -0.34
N LYS A 364 13.20 36.85 -1.33
CA LYS A 364 13.02 37.24 -2.74
C LYS A 364 11.59 37.68 -3.02
N LEU A 365 10.59 36.97 -2.53
CA LEU A 365 9.18 37.34 -2.64
C LEU A 365 8.92 38.70 -1.94
N ALA A 366 9.47 38.93 -0.74
CA ALA A 366 9.33 40.19 -0.05
C ALA A 366 9.93 41.38 -0.84
N ARG A 367 11.10 41.16 -1.50
CA ARG A 367 11.71 42.21 -2.36
C ARG A 367 10.87 42.47 -3.62
N GLU A 368 10.37 41.42 -4.28
CA GLU A 368 9.51 41.56 -5.46
C GLU A 368 8.16 42.19 -5.12
N TYR A 369 7.59 41.89 -3.95
CA TYR A 369 6.38 42.56 -3.46
C TYR A 369 6.62 44.04 -3.09
N ALA A 370 7.78 44.37 -2.51
CA ALA A 370 8.17 45.75 -2.22
C ALA A 370 8.32 46.56 -3.53
N ILE A 371 9.03 45.97 -4.54
CA ILE A 371 9.19 46.63 -5.86
C ILE A 371 7.83 46.80 -6.55
N ALA A 372 6.94 45.79 -6.48
CA ALA A 372 5.59 45.88 -7.04
C ALA A 372 4.74 46.94 -6.30
N GLY A 373 4.97 47.15 -4.98
CA GLY A 373 4.35 48.20 -4.18
C GLY A 373 4.85 49.59 -4.58
N GLU A 374 6.16 49.75 -4.79
CA GLU A 374 6.78 51.03 -5.25
C GLU A 374 6.34 51.39 -6.67
N ILE A 375 6.24 50.43 -7.58
CA ILE A 375 5.72 50.68 -8.95
C ILE A 375 4.24 51.09 -8.92
N ARG A 376 3.44 50.58 -7.97
CA ARG A 376 2.05 51.04 -7.78
C ARG A 376 1.99 52.46 -7.21
N ALA A 377 2.83 52.80 -6.24
CA ALA A 377 2.88 54.12 -5.65
C ALA A 377 3.37 55.18 -6.65
N ALA A 378 4.19 54.81 -7.63
CA ALA A 378 4.67 55.73 -8.68
C ALA A 378 3.68 55.91 -9.85
N LYS A 379 2.56 55.18 -9.88
CA LYS A 379 1.50 55.27 -10.91
C LYS A 379 0.24 56.00 -10.45
N TYR A 380 0.21 56.47 -9.19
CA TYR A 380 -0.78 57.35 -8.64
C TYR A 380 -0.08 58.65 -8.18
#